data_050753c26dc8245ae62edbc4ca71b4cb
#
_entry.id   050753c26dc8245ae62edbc4ca71b4cb
#
_cell.length_a   1.000
_cell.length_b   1.000
_cell.length_c   1.000
_cell.angle_alpha   90.00
_cell.angle_beta   90.00
_cell.angle_gamma   90.00
#
_symmetry.space_group_name_H-M   'P 1'
#
loop_
_entity.id
_entity.type
_entity.pdbx_description
1 polymer ?
#
loop_
_entity_poly.entity_id
_entity_poly.type
_entity_poly.pdbx_seq_one_letter_code
_entity_poly.pdbx_strand_id
1 'polypeptide(L)'
;MKTIRILQLSDIHWKKQRDAADDYTDIRDKMLQDLNYYCQETGNSFDKILICGDIAFSGSVDEYKRANSFIRDLCKTVACKSEEVYTVPGNHDKNVNEHPKCVREFIHQAISNRWNDCDWLWNKMIDEDFSFIKKLYTPFKEYNNFCNDERDNAEPFMLRALEMDVDKHNDAEMFWHSEFEDDLEGYQVNLYGVNSALISDLNDYDPAPNRKEGH
;
A
#
# COMPACT_ATOMS: atom_id res chain seq x y z
N MET A 1 32.19 7.71 -4.66
CA MET A 1 31.17 6.67 -4.39
C MET A 1 29.81 7.35 -4.40
N LYS A 2 28.95 6.98 -5.34
CA LYS A 2 27.58 7.53 -5.41
C LYS A 2 26.75 6.91 -4.28
N THR A 3 26.00 7.71 -3.55
CA THR A 3 25.17 7.27 -2.43
C THR A 3 23.71 7.49 -2.81
N ILE A 4 22.87 6.47 -2.69
CA ILE A 4 21.41 6.61 -2.77
C ILE A 4 20.88 6.79 -1.34
N ARG A 5 20.08 7.83 -1.14
CA ARG A 5 19.37 8.10 0.12
C ARG A 5 17.90 7.80 -0.05
N ILE A 6 17.42 6.90 0.77
CA ILE A 6 16.03 6.45 0.74
C ILE A 6 15.34 6.87 2.03
N LEU A 7 14.21 7.54 1.92
CA LEU A 7 13.30 7.81 3.03
C LEU A 7 12.23 6.73 3.04
N GLN A 8 12.14 5.98 4.12
CA GLN A 8 11.10 4.97 4.30
C GLN A 8 10.09 5.43 5.35
N LEU A 9 8.81 5.33 5.01
CA LEU A 9 7.66 5.61 5.88
C LEU A 9 6.72 4.42 5.91
N SER A 10 5.96 4.29 7.00
CA SER A 10 4.89 3.31 7.18
C SER A 10 3.87 3.85 8.17
N ASP A 11 2.67 3.29 8.19
CA ASP A 11 1.66 3.54 9.22
C ASP A 11 1.27 5.03 9.37
N ILE A 12 1.09 5.73 8.26
CA ILE A 12 0.73 7.14 8.24
C ILE A 12 -0.70 7.37 8.75
N HIS A 13 -1.63 6.45 8.41
CA HIS A 13 -3.00 6.39 8.91
C HIS A 13 -3.79 7.70 8.77
N TRP A 14 -3.91 8.24 7.56
CA TRP A 14 -4.78 9.38 7.32
C TRP A 14 -6.23 9.05 7.65
N LYS A 15 -6.86 9.83 8.55
CA LYS A 15 -8.26 9.71 8.94
C LYS A 15 -9.16 10.66 8.16
N LYS A 16 -10.46 10.36 8.10
CA LYS A 16 -11.46 11.25 7.53
C LYS A 16 -11.54 12.57 8.32
N GLN A 17 -11.76 13.67 7.62
CA GLN A 17 -11.79 15.01 8.23
C GLN A 17 -12.86 15.20 9.33
N ARG A 18 -13.86 14.32 9.38
CA ARG A 18 -14.97 14.38 10.37
C ARG A 18 -14.68 13.64 11.67
N ASP A 19 -13.69 12.80 11.67
CA ASP A 19 -13.29 12.08 12.87
C ASP A 19 -12.52 13.06 13.75
N ALA A 20 -13.11 13.42 14.89
CA ALA A 20 -12.51 14.36 15.84
C ALA A 20 -11.08 13.93 16.17
N ALA A 21 -10.16 14.90 16.13
CA ALA A 21 -8.75 14.77 16.42
C ALA A 21 -8.04 13.67 15.60
N ASP A 22 -7.50 14.06 14.45
CA ASP A 22 -6.40 13.33 13.85
C ASP A 22 -5.17 13.49 14.76
N ASP A 23 -5.05 12.61 15.73
CA ASP A 23 -4.03 12.68 16.80
C ASP A 23 -2.58 12.63 16.25
N TYR A 24 -2.43 12.28 14.96
CA TYR A 24 -1.12 12.18 14.31
C TYR A 24 -0.70 13.42 13.52
N THR A 25 -1.52 14.47 13.46
CA THR A 25 -1.17 15.70 12.71
C THR A 25 0.09 16.32 13.25
N ASP A 26 0.20 16.48 14.56
CA ASP A 26 1.39 17.05 15.21
C ASP A 26 2.65 16.22 14.96
N ILE A 27 2.52 14.90 14.88
CA ILE A 27 3.63 13.98 14.61
C ILE A 27 4.11 14.16 13.17
N ARG A 28 3.18 14.23 12.22
CA ARG A 28 3.51 14.44 10.80
C ARG A 28 4.14 15.80 10.55
N ASP A 29 3.63 16.84 11.19
CA ASP A 29 4.19 18.19 11.10
C ASP A 29 5.60 18.25 11.66
N LYS A 30 5.83 17.64 12.81
CA LYS A 30 7.18 17.55 13.42
C LYS A 30 8.13 16.74 12.54
N MET A 31 7.68 15.64 11.97
CA MET A 31 8.50 14.86 11.04
C MET A 31 8.94 15.69 9.83
N LEU A 32 8.03 16.46 9.22
CA LEU A 32 8.38 17.37 8.12
C LEU A 32 9.38 18.45 8.57
N GLN A 33 9.23 19.01 9.77
CA GLN A 33 10.17 19.97 10.34
C GLN A 33 11.56 19.34 10.55
N ASP A 34 11.63 18.15 11.12
CA ASP A 34 12.88 17.43 11.36
C ASP A 34 13.58 17.06 10.04
N LEU A 35 12.83 16.61 9.04
CA LEU A 35 13.36 16.31 7.71
C LEU A 35 13.89 17.58 7.03
N ASN A 36 13.16 18.69 7.11
CA ASN A 36 13.61 19.97 6.59
C ASN A 36 14.89 20.43 7.25
N TYR A 37 14.96 20.34 8.58
CA TYR A 37 16.16 20.67 9.35
C TYR A 37 17.35 19.79 8.93
N TYR A 38 17.14 18.47 8.82
CA TYR A 38 18.19 17.55 8.36
C TYR A 38 18.71 17.93 6.97
N CYS A 39 17.82 18.19 6.01
CA CYS A 39 18.21 18.56 4.65
C CYS A 39 19.00 19.89 4.62
N GLN A 40 18.60 20.88 5.44
CA GLN A 40 19.28 22.18 5.53
C GLN A 40 20.67 22.05 6.16
N GLU A 41 20.79 21.33 7.27
CA GLU A 41 22.06 21.17 8.00
C GLU A 41 23.08 20.35 7.22
N THR A 42 22.62 19.32 6.50
CA THR A 42 23.54 18.42 5.80
C THR A 42 23.75 18.76 4.33
N GLY A 43 22.89 19.60 3.75
CA GLY A 43 22.84 19.84 2.30
C GLY A 43 22.42 18.60 1.48
N ASN A 44 21.88 17.58 2.15
CA ASN A 44 21.44 16.34 1.49
C ASN A 44 19.98 16.42 1.07
N SER A 45 19.66 15.71 -0.02
CA SER A 45 18.30 15.38 -0.46
C SER A 45 18.07 13.88 -0.38
N PHE A 46 16.85 13.44 -0.58
CA PHE A 46 16.52 12.03 -0.71
C PHE A 46 16.25 11.69 -2.19
N ASP A 47 16.82 10.59 -2.65
CA ASP A 47 16.68 10.13 -4.02
C ASP A 47 15.37 9.39 -4.23
N LYS A 48 14.88 8.66 -3.21
CA LYS A 48 13.66 7.86 -3.26
C LYS A 48 12.88 7.98 -1.95
N ILE A 49 11.55 7.84 -2.04
CA ILE A 49 10.65 7.70 -0.90
C ILE A 49 9.91 6.37 -1.02
N LEU A 50 9.96 5.55 0.02
CA LEU A 50 9.23 4.29 0.10
C LEU A 50 8.14 4.40 1.17
N ILE A 51 6.87 4.15 0.81
CA ILE A 51 5.74 4.14 1.74
C ILE A 51 5.22 2.70 1.83
N CYS A 52 5.53 2.07 2.98
CA CYS A 52 5.37 0.64 3.19
C CYS A 52 4.02 0.28 3.81
N GLY A 53 2.93 0.82 3.27
CA GLY A 53 1.56 0.49 3.66
C GLY A 53 0.96 1.42 4.72
N ASP A 54 -0.33 1.21 4.98
CA ASP A 54 -1.17 1.94 5.93
C ASP A 54 -1.13 3.47 5.74
N ILE A 55 -1.29 3.87 4.49
CA ILE A 55 -1.37 5.27 4.09
C ILE A 55 -2.68 5.88 4.59
N ALA A 56 -3.80 5.22 4.26
CA ALA A 56 -5.11 5.54 4.75
C ALA A 56 -5.40 4.82 6.07
N PHE A 57 -6.45 5.22 6.79
CA PHE A 57 -6.93 4.52 7.98
C PHE A 57 -8.05 3.52 7.68
N SER A 58 -8.83 3.77 6.63
CA SER A 58 -9.96 2.93 6.22
C SER A 58 -10.11 2.80 4.71
N GLY A 59 -9.08 3.13 3.95
CA GLY A 59 -9.06 3.02 2.50
C GLY A 59 -10.09 3.92 1.80
N SER A 60 -10.38 5.13 2.31
CA SER A 60 -11.37 6.03 1.72
C SER A 60 -10.77 7.12 0.86
N VAL A 61 -11.56 7.61 -0.10
CA VAL A 61 -11.16 8.69 -1.03
C VAL A 61 -10.65 9.93 -0.31
N ASP A 62 -11.34 10.36 0.77
CA ASP A 62 -10.96 11.58 1.49
C ASP A 62 -9.62 11.44 2.23
N GLU A 63 -9.31 10.24 2.71
CA GLU A 63 -8.04 9.92 3.34
C GLU A 63 -6.90 10.01 2.33
N TYR A 64 -7.07 9.44 1.13
CA TYR A 64 -6.07 9.51 0.07
C TYR A 64 -5.85 10.92 -0.49
N LYS A 65 -6.88 11.77 -0.57
CA LYS A 65 -6.70 13.19 -0.93
C LYS A 65 -5.77 13.91 0.05
N ARG A 66 -5.93 13.63 1.35
CA ARG A 66 -5.05 14.20 2.39
C ARG A 66 -3.63 13.63 2.30
N ALA A 67 -3.52 12.32 2.09
CA ALA A 67 -2.24 11.66 1.88
C ALA A 67 -1.49 12.27 0.69
N ASN A 68 -2.16 12.53 -0.43
CA ASN A 68 -1.56 13.17 -1.60
C ASN A 68 -0.98 14.55 -1.28
N SER A 69 -1.74 15.38 -0.55
CA SER A 69 -1.23 16.70 -0.14
C SER A 69 0.03 16.59 0.70
N PHE A 70 0.00 15.72 1.69
CA PHE A 70 1.16 15.46 2.57
C PHE A 70 2.38 14.95 1.79
N ILE A 71 2.19 14.01 0.87
CA ILE A 71 3.31 13.45 0.10
C ILE A 71 3.93 14.50 -0.83
N ARG A 72 3.11 15.39 -1.41
CA ARG A 72 3.64 16.54 -2.18
C ARG A 72 4.48 17.48 -1.32
N ASP A 73 4.05 17.74 -0.09
CA ASP A 73 4.82 18.58 0.84
C ASP A 73 6.08 17.85 1.32
N LEU A 74 6.00 16.55 1.54
CA LEU A 74 7.15 15.71 1.86
C LEU A 74 8.19 15.75 0.73
N CYS A 75 7.78 15.53 -0.51
CA CYS A 75 8.66 15.60 -1.69
C CYS A 75 9.39 16.94 -1.79
N LYS A 76 8.67 18.06 -1.59
CA LYS A 76 9.28 19.40 -1.56
C LYS A 76 10.29 19.54 -0.43
N THR A 77 9.92 19.08 0.77
CA THR A 77 10.76 19.19 1.98
C THR A 77 12.08 18.47 1.82
N VAL A 78 12.07 17.28 1.23
CA VAL A 78 13.27 16.44 1.10
C VAL A 78 13.93 16.53 -0.29
N ALA A 79 13.44 17.43 -1.15
CA ALA A 79 13.90 17.62 -2.52
C ALA A 79 13.90 16.30 -3.35
N CYS A 80 12.92 15.44 -3.11
CA CYS A 80 12.68 14.22 -3.89
C CYS A 80 11.65 14.49 -4.99
N LYS A 81 11.80 13.88 -6.15
CA LYS A 81 10.83 14.00 -7.23
C LYS A 81 9.60 13.14 -6.94
N SER A 82 8.42 13.55 -7.41
CA SER A 82 7.17 12.79 -7.23
C SER A 82 7.21 11.42 -7.88
N GLU A 83 7.92 11.31 -9.01
CA GLU A 83 8.12 10.06 -9.75
C GLU A 83 8.99 9.04 -8.99
N GLU A 84 9.67 9.49 -7.94
CA GLU A 84 10.54 8.66 -7.12
C GLU A 84 9.88 8.22 -5.79
N VAL A 85 8.55 8.33 -5.72
CA VAL A 85 7.75 7.86 -4.58
C VAL A 85 7.13 6.51 -4.89
N TYR A 86 7.53 5.48 -4.18
CA TYR A 86 7.06 4.11 -4.34
C TYR A 86 6.17 3.73 -3.17
N THR A 87 5.03 3.09 -3.46
CA THR A 87 4.07 2.71 -2.42
C THR A 87 3.64 1.26 -2.55
N VAL A 88 3.31 0.65 -1.42
CA VAL A 88 2.58 -0.62 -1.34
C VAL A 88 1.38 -0.43 -0.41
N PRO A 89 0.28 -1.18 -0.58
CA PRO A 89 -0.84 -1.07 0.34
C PRO A 89 -0.57 -1.84 1.63
N GLY A 90 -1.10 -1.32 2.74
CA GLY A 90 -1.24 -2.03 3.99
C GLY A 90 -2.67 -2.53 4.20
N ASN A 91 -2.93 -3.12 5.36
CA ASN A 91 -4.24 -3.66 5.67
C ASN A 91 -5.30 -2.56 5.94
N HIS A 92 -4.89 -1.38 6.38
CA HIS A 92 -5.75 -0.20 6.52
C HIS A 92 -6.08 0.48 5.19
N ASP A 93 -5.31 0.20 4.13
CA ASP A 93 -5.60 0.70 2.79
C ASP A 93 -6.75 -0.05 2.08
N LYS A 94 -7.30 -1.09 2.74
CA LYS A 94 -8.50 -1.80 2.28
C LYS A 94 -9.77 -1.09 2.75
N ASN A 95 -10.64 -0.70 1.81
CA ASN A 95 -12.00 -0.32 2.14
C ASN A 95 -12.87 -1.56 2.30
N VAL A 96 -12.95 -2.08 3.50
CA VAL A 96 -13.72 -3.30 3.81
C VAL A 96 -15.22 -3.16 3.55
N ASN A 97 -15.73 -1.94 3.43
CA ASN A 97 -17.14 -1.67 3.15
C ASN A 97 -17.51 -1.78 1.65
N GLU A 98 -16.53 -1.96 0.77
CA GLU A 98 -16.77 -2.24 -0.66
C GLU A 98 -17.52 -3.57 -0.86
N HIS A 99 -17.49 -4.47 0.12
CA HIS A 99 -18.22 -5.72 0.08
C HIS A 99 -19.33 -5.79 1.13
N PRO A 100 -20.49 -6.36 0.78
CA PRO A 100 -21.49 -6.78 1.77
C PRO A 100 -20.89 -7.76 2.79
N LYS A 101 -21.42 -7.72 4.02
CA LYS A 101 -20.92 -8.56 5.11
C LYS A 101 -20.80 -10.05 4.74
N CYS A 102 -21.81 -10.60 4.05
CA CYS A 102 -21.79 -12.01 3.65
C CYS A 102 -20.65 -12.37 2.68
N VAL A 103 -20.22 -11.42 1.83
CA VAL A 103 -19.08 -11.63 0.93
C VAL A 103 -17.78 -11.62 1.74
N ARG A 104 -17.65 -10.71 2.70
CA ARG A 104 -16.48 -10.66 3.59
C ARG A 104 -16.34 -11.94 4.41
N GLU A 105 -17.44 -12.43 4.99
CA GLU A 105 -17.47 -13.69 5.75
C GLU A 105 -17.08 -14.89 4.86
N PHE A 106 -17.57 -14.91 3.61
CA PHE A 106 -17.18 -15.95 2.67
C PHE A 106 -15.68 -15.94 2.35
N ILE A 107 -15.12 -14.76 2.07
CA ILE A 107 -13.68 -14.60 1.78
C ILE A 107 -12.86 -15.03 3.00
N HIS A 108 -13.23 -14.54 4.19
CA HIS A 108 -12.58 -14.91 5.44
C HIS A 108 -12.56 -16.41 5.66
N GLN A 109 -13.71 -17.09 5.51
CA GLN A 109 -13.80 -18.55 5.67
C GLN A 109 -12.96 -19.30 4.63
N ALA A 110 -12.98 -18.83 3.38
CA ALA A 110 -12.21 -19.46 2.32
C ALA A 110 -10.69 -19.40 2.60
N ILE A 111 -10.21 -18.27 3.11
CA ILE A 111 -8.80 -18.07 3.46
C ILE A 111 -8.47 -18.82 4.76
N SER A 112 -9.26 -18.65 5.83
CA SER A 112 -8.99 -19.25 7.14
C SER A 112 -8.95 -20.78 7.11
N ASN A 113 -9.76 -21.41 6.26
CA ASN A 113 -9.75 -22.84 6.08
C ASN A 113 -8.54 -23.38 5.30
N ARG A 114 -7.81 -22.49 4.62
CA ARG A 114 -6.74 -22.85 3.67
C ARG A 114 -5.48 -22.00 3.79
N TRP A 115 -5.32 -21.30 4.89
CA TRP A 115 -4.19 -20.38 5.10
C TRP A 115 -2.80 -21.06 5.01
N ASN A 116 -2.73 -22.37 5.24
CA ASN A 116 -1.53 -23.18 5.08
C ASN A 116 -1.31 -23.70 3.65
N ASP A 117 -2.25 -23.45 2.75
CA ASP A 117 -2.24 -23.95 1.38
C ASP A 117 -1.93 -22.80 0.43
N CYS A 118 -0.66 -22.42 0.37
CA CYS A 118 -0.20 -21.37 -0.56
C CYS A 118 -0.49 -21.74 -2.01
N ASP A 119 -0.43 -23.03 -2.34
CA ASP A 119 -0.72 -23.51 -3.68
C ASP A 119 -2.20 -23.28 -4.03
N TRP A 120 -3.11 -23.41 -3.07
CA TRP A 120 -4.52 -23.11 -3.32
C TRP A 120 -4.76 -21.66 -3.71
N LEU A 121 -4.16 -20.72 -2.97
CA LEU A 121 -4.30 -19.28 -3.27
C LEU A 121 -3.66 -18.97 -4.63
N TRP A 122 -2.44 -19.48 -4.84
CA TRP A 122 -1.74 -19.32 -6.11
C TRP A 122 -2.55 -19.88 -7.28
N ASN A 123 -3.08 -21.10 -7.17
CA ASN A 123 -3.91 -21.70 -8.19
C ASN A 123 -5.19 -20.90 -8.43
N LYS A 124 -5.78 -20.30 -7.38
CA LYS A 124 -6.94 -19.39 -7.55
C LYS A 124 -6.58 -18.10 -8.27
N MET A 125 -5.34 -17.67 -8.17
CA MET A 125 -4.85 -16.46 -8.85
C MET A 125 -4.51 -16.70 -10.32
N ILE A 126 -4.04 -17.90 -10.66
CA ILE A 126 -3.73 -18.30 -12.04
C ILE A 126 -4.89 -19.04 -12.73
N ASP A 127 -5.74 -19.69 -11.95
CA ASP A 127 -6.92 -20.38 -12.47
C ASP A 127 -8.08 -19.40 -12.75
N GLU A 128 -8.95 -19.80 -13.63
CA GLU A 128 -10.07 -19.07 -14.19
C GLU A 128 -11.15 -18.57 -13.20
N ASP A 129 -11.00 -18.78 -11.88
CA ASP A 129 -11.94 -18.27 -10.88
C ASP A 129 -11.70 -16.79 -10.56
N PHE A 130 -11.76 -16.01 -11.61
CA PHE A 130 -11.58 -14.57 -11.63
C PHE A 130 -12.46 -13.84 -10.62
N SER A 131 -13.63 -14.42 -10.32
CA SER A 131 -14.59 -13.83 -9.39
C SER A 131 -14.05 -13.78 -7.95
N PHE A 132 -13.24 -14.77 -7.53
CA PHE A 132 -12.63 -14.79 -6.22
C PHE A 132 -11.51 -13.73 -6.12
N ILE A 133 -10.64 -13.70 -7.10
CA ILE A 133 -9.56 -12.73 -7.20
C ILE A 133 -10.10 -11.30 -7.20
N LYS A 134 -11.08 -11.02 -8.04
CA LYS A 134 -11.75 -9.72 -8.06
C LYS A 134 -12.27 -9.31 -6.68
N LYS A 135 -12.82 -10.24 -5.89
CA LYS A 135 -13.28 -9.96 -4.53
C LYS A 135 -12.12 -9.63 -3.58
N LEU A 136 -10.98 -10.31 -3.69
CA LEU A 136 -9.81 -9.99 -2.86
C LEU A 136 -9.31 -8.57 -3.12
N TYR A 137 -9.43 -8.15 -4.32
CA TYR A 137 -8.85 -6.91 -4.78
C TYR A 137 -9.82 -5.71 -4.73
N THR A 138 -11.09 -5.87 -4.88
CA THR A 138 -12.06 -4.78 -4.83
C THR A 138 -11.86 -3.82 -3.65
N PRO A 139 -11.51 -4.27 -2.43
CA PRO A 139 -11.25 -3.36 -1.32
C PRO A 139 -10.09 -2.39 -1.52
N PHE A 140 -9.16 -2.66 -2.43
CA PHE A 140 -8.04 -1.77 -2.75
C PHE A 140 -8.34 -0.78 -3.87
N LYS A 141 -9.57 -0.69 -4.35
CA LYS A 141 -9.96 0.19 -5.45
C LYS A 141 -9.49 1.63 -5.25
N GLU A 142 -9.72 2.19 -4.06
CA GLU A 142 -9.36 3.59 -3.80
C GLU A 142 -7.85 3.78 -3.61
N TYR A 143 -7.14 2.77 -3.12
CA TYR A 143 -5.67 2.75 -3.15
C TYR A 143 -5.16 2.78 -4.60
N ASN A 144 -5.74 1.98 -5.49
CA ASN A 144 -5.35 1.96 -6.89
C ASN A 144 -5.65 3.28 -7.60
N ASN A 145 -6.82 3.90 -7.32
CA ASN A 145 -7.12 5.23 -7.82
C ASN A 145 -6.09 6.26 -7.35
N PHE A 146 -5.71 6.19 -6.08
CA PHE A 146 -4.67 7.05 -5.52
C PHE A 146 -3.30 6.83 -6.19
N CYS A 147 -2.94 5.61 -6.54
CA CYS A 147 -1.71 5.31 -7.27
C CYS A 147 -1.72 5.87 -8.69
N ASN A 148 -2.88 5.86 -9.36
CA ASN A 148 -3.01 6.38 -10.72
C ASN A 148 -3.07 7.89 -10.81
N ASP A 149 -3.47 8.55 -9.74
CA ASP A 149 -3.88 9.96 -9.75
C ASP A 149 -2.71 10.94 -9.78
N GLU A 150 -1.56 10.61 -10.33
CA GLU A 150 -0.40 11.51 -10.52
C GLU A 150 0.97 10.89 -10.18
N ARG A 151 1.10 9.58 -10.17
CA ARG A 151 2.35 8.93 -9.81
C ARG A 151 2.75 7.90 -10.84
N ASP A 152 3.73 8.28 -11.65
CA ASP A 152 4.23 7.45 -12.73
C ASP A 152 4.85 6.12 -12.24
N ASN A 153 5.20 6.01 -10.95
CA ASN A 153 5.89 4.83 -10.39
C ASN A 153 5.08 4.04 -9.34
N ALA A 154 3.91 4.51 -8.93
CA ALA A 154 3.02 3.70 -8.12
C ALA A 154 2.15 2.85 -9.04
N GLU A 155 2.65 1.70 -9.43
CA GLU A 155 1.84 0.79 -10.22
C GLU A 155 0.63 0.32 -9.41
N PRO A 156 -0.59 0.48 -9.95
CA PRO A 156 -1.77 -0.04 -9.31
C PRO A 156 -1.71 -1.55 -9.39
N PHE A 157 -1.68 -2.21 -8.25
CA PHE A 157 -1.69 -3.68 -8.17
C PHE A 157 -2.89 -4.31 -8.91
N MET A 158 -3.77 -3.49 -9.52
CA MET A 158 -5.08 -4.03 -9.81
C MET A 158 -5.95 -3.43 -10.85
N LEU A 159 -5.59 -2.36 -11.47
CA LEU A 159 -6.44 -1.82 -12.53
C LEU A 159 -6.77 -2.88 -13.57
N ARG A 160 -5.82 -3.74 -13.87
CA ARG A 160 -6.00 -4.85 -14.78
C ARG A 160 -7.05 -5.85 -14.28
N ALA A 161 -7.04 -6.19 -12.98
CA ALA A 161 -8.02 -7.14 -12.43
C ALA A 161 -9.45 -6.57 -12.31
N LEU A 162 -9.62 -5.26 -12.18
CA LEU A 162 -10.94 -4.62 -12.14
C LEU A 162 -11.51 -4.35 -13.54
N GLU A 163 -10.65 -4.13 -14.53
CA GLU A 163 -11.00 -3.82 -15.91
C GLU A 163 -10.96 -5.02 -16.85
N MET A 164 -10.56 -6.20 -16.36
CA MET A 164 -10.32 -7.35 -17.22
C MET A 164 -11.57 -7.84 -17.93
N ASP A 165 -11.44 -7.79 -19.20
CA ASP A 165 -12.11 -8.68 -20.15
C ASP A 165 -11.65 -10.13 -19.86
N VAL A 166 -12.60 -11.04 -19.77
CA VAL A 166 -12.42 -12.43 -19.30
C VAL A 166 -11.33 -13.22 -20.04
N ASP A 167 -10.86 -12.71 -21.16
CA ASP A 167 -9.93 -13.37 -22.07
C ASP A 167 -8.43 -13.07 -21.81
N LYS A 168 -8.08 -12.27 -20.79
CA LYS A 168 -6.69 -11.88 -20.49
C LYS A 168 -6.26 -12.26 -19.08
N HIS A 169 -6.10 -13.55 -18.87
CA HIS A 169 -5.94 -14.19 -17.54
C HIS A 169 -4.61 -14.00 -16.80
N ASN A 170 -3.62 -13.33 -17.35
CA ASN A 170 -2.24 -13.48 -16.85
C ASN A 170 -1.71 -12.33 -15.99
N ASP A 171 -2.53 -11.33 -15.65
CA ASP A 171 -2.00 -10.07 -15.17
C ASP A 171 -2.47 -9.64 -13.75
N ALA A 172 -2.93 -10.56 -12.91
CA ALA A 172 -3.12 -10.27 -11.48
C ALA A 172 -1.75 -10.23 -10.78
N GLU A 173 -1.05 -9.13 -10.92
CA GLU A 173 0.26 -8.97 -10.30
C GLU A 173 0.10 -8.80 -8.79
N MET A 174 0.77 -9.66 -8.01
CA MET A 174 0.88 -9.54 -6.54
C MET A 174 2.01 -8.61 -6.11
N PHE A 175 2.79 -8.13 -7.04
CA PHE A 175 3.92 -7.25 -6.80
C PHE A 175 4.17 -6.37 -8.02
N TRP A 176 4.85 -5.25 -7.80
CA TRP A 176 5.46 -4.46 -8.85
C TRP A 176 6.99 -4.50 -8.71
N HIS A 177 7.67 -4.24 -9.81
CA HIS A 177 9.11 -4.21 -9.88
C HIS A 177 9.58 -2.89 -10.53
N SER A 178 10.58 -2.28 -9.94
CA SER A 178 11.26 -1.12 -10.50
C SER A 178 12.77 -1.30 -10.42
N GLU A 179 13.45 -0.92 -11.48
CA GLU A 179 14.91 -0.89 -11.54
C GLU A 179 15.40 0.54 -11.37
N PHE A 180 16.42 0.72 -10.53
CA PHE A 180 17.09 2.01 -10.44
C PHE A 180 18.16 2.10 -11.53
N GLU A 181 17.95 3.00 -12.46
CA GLU A 181 18.91 3.30 -13.53
C GLU A 181 20.13 4.11 -13.05
N ASP A 182 20.24 4.31 -11.74
CA ASP A 182 21.35 5.05 -11.16
C ASP A 182 22.66 4.28 -11.36
N ASP A 183 23.65 4.93 -12.00
CA ASP A 183 25.01 4.41 -12.15
C ASP A 183 25.71 4.31 -10.79
N LEU A 184 25.50 3.17 -10.13
CA LEU A 184 26.10 2.82 -8.84
C LEU A 184 27.41 2.05 -9.03
N GLU A 185 28.27 2.45 -9.96
CA GLU A 185 29.59 1.85 -10.17
C GLU A 185 29.53 0.32 -10.42
N GLY A 186 28.55 -0.13 -11.19
CA GLY A 186 28.35 -1.54 -11.55
C GLY A 186 27.37 -2.30 -10.65
N TYR A 187 26.67 -1.63 -9.75
CA TYR A 187 25.55 -2.20 -8.98
C TYR A 187 24.22 -1.78 -9.61
N GLN A 188 23.35 -2.76 -9.81
CA GLN A 188 21.94 -2.54 -10.15
C GLN A 188 21.10 -2.74 -8.91
N VAL A 189 20.22 -1.79 -8.60
CA VAL A 189 19.28 -1.90 -7.49
C VAL A 189 17.90 -2.20 -8.05
N ASN A 190 17.32 -3.31 -7.61
CA ASN A 190 15.98 -3.73 -7.95
C ASN A 190 15.07 -3.57 -6.73
N LEU A 191 13.94 -2.92 -6.92
CA LEU A 191 12.92 -2.73 -5.89
C LEU A 191 11.67 -3.54 -6.24
N TYR A 192 11.21 -4.34 -5.29
CA TYR A 192 9.97 -5.12 -5.42
C TYR A 192 8.96 -4.65 -4.37
N GLY A 193 7.80 -4.19 -4.81
CA GLY A 193 6.68 -3.86 -3.94
C GLY A 193 5.68 -5.00 -3.89
N VAL A 194 5.43 -5.56 -2.71
CA VAL A 194 4.55 -6.72 -2.50
C VAL A 194 3.30 -6.32 -1.74
N ASN A 195 2.13 -6.76 -2.21
CA ASN A 195 0.87 -6.58 -1.49
C ASN A 195 0.71 -7.66 -0.40
N SER A 196 1.30 -7.44 0.77
CA SER A 196 1.17 -8.33 1.92
C SER A 196 -0.21 -8.28 2.60
N ALA A 197 -1.01 -7.25 2.31
CA ALA A 197 -2.33 -7.06 2.89
C ALA A 197 -3.46 -7.76 2.11
N LEU A 198 -3.15 -8.43 1.00
CA LEU A 198 -4.16 -9.03 0.11
C LEU A 198 -5.14 -9.93 0.85
N ILE A 199 -4.65 -10.76 1.74
CA ILE A 199 -5.45 -11.73 2.52
C ILE A 199 -5.82 -11.24 3.92
N SER A 200 -5.40 -10.03 4.33
CA SER A 200 -5.81 -9.45 5.61
C SER A 200 -7.32 -9.19 5.64
N ASP A 201 -7.95 -9.30 6.80
CA ASP A 201 -9.37 -9.01 6.98
C ASP A 201 -9.68 -8.30 8.31
N LEU A 202 -10.97 -8.04 8.58
CA LEU A 202 -11.41 -7.35 9.80
C LEU A 202 -11.08 -8.12 11.08
N ASN A 203 -10.86 -9.44 11.01
CA ASN A 203 -10.57 -10.25 12.18
C ASN A 203 -9.10 -10.14 12.60
N ASP A 204 -8.27 -9.57 11.76
CA ASP A 204 -6.88 -9.25 12.10
C ASP A 204 -6.82 -8.19 13.22
N TYR A 205 -7.89 -7.37 13.36
CA TYR A 205 -8.00 -6.31 14.36
C TYR A 205 -8.71 -6.71 15.64
N ASP A 206 -9.53 -7.77 15.57
CA ASP A 206 -10.29 -8.21 16.73
C ASP A 206 -9.49 -9.31 17.44
N PRO A 207 -8.86 -9.03 18.59
CA PRO A 207 -8.29 -10.11 19.38
C PRO A 207 -9.46 -11.04 19.70
N ALA A 208 -9.47 -12.20 19.05
CA ALA A 208 -10.54 -13.18 19.21
C ALA A 208 -10.84 -13.32 20.69
N PRO A 209 -12.08 -13.09 21.16
CA PRO A 209 -12.41 -13.11 22.59
C PRO A 209 -12.17 -14.48 23.24
N ASN A 210 -11.57 -15.43 22.54
CA ASN A 210 -11.34 -16.80 22.97
C ASN A 210 -10.08 -17.43 22.37
N ARG A 211 -9.01 -16.71 22.12
CA ARG A 211 -7.71 -17.39 22.13
C ARG A 211 -7.45 -17.82 23.58
N LYS A 212 -8.00 -18.97 23.97
CA LYS A 212 -7.47 -19.72 25.10
C LYS A 212 -5.98 -19.87 24.79
N GLU A 213 -5.15 -19.26 25.63
CA GLU A 213 -3.73 -19.53 25.67
C GLU A 213 -3.58 -21.06 25.71
N GLY A 214 -3.30 -21.64 24.55
CA GLY A 214 -2.96 -23.06 24.46
C GLY A 214 -1.56 -23.20 25.00
N HIS A 215 -1.45 -23.90 26.07
CA HIS A 215 -0.20 -24.33 26.71
C HIS A 215 0.78 -24.98 25.75
#